data_b10078eac476261466a1b0163e91f824
#
_entry.id   b10078eac476261466a1b0163e91f824
#
_cell.length_a   1.000
_cell.length_b   1.000
_cell.length_c   1.000
_cell.angle_alpha   90.00
_cell.angle_beta   90.00
_cell.angle_gamma   90.00
#
_symmetry.space_group_name_H-M   'P 1'
#
loop_
_entity.id
_entity.type
_entity.pdbx_description
1 polymer ?
#
loop_
_entity_poly.entity_id
_entity_poly.type
_entity_poly.pdbx_seq_one_letter_code
_entity_poly.pdbx_strand_id
1 'polypeptide(L)'
;MNEPILREITPLMQSDCFTLFYRIKDRFDFPLHHHEAFELNFIQNAGGAKRMIGDHIEEIDDLELAFVGPNLRHGWFTHKCRSKEIKEITIQFHRDLFDEKFLHRN
;
A
#
# COMPACT_ATOMS: atom_id res chain seq x y z
N MET A 1 18.10 -8.51 -7.40
CA MET A 1 18.37 -7.49 -6.38
C MET A 1 17.98 -8.01 -5.02
N ASN A 2 18.86 -7.88 -4.07
CA ASN A 2 18.67 -8.45 -2.74
C ASN A 2 18.35 -7.38 -1.71
N GLU A 3 17.29 -6.63 -1.97
CA GLU A 3 16.84 -5.68 -0.96
C GLU A 3 16.13 -6.41 0.18
N PRO A 4 16.38 -6.03 1.42
CA PRO A 4 15.70 -6.64 2.53
C PRO A 4 14.21 -6.30 2.50
N ILE A 5 13.39 -7.24 2.96
CA ILE A 5 11.97 -7.01 3.14
C ILE A 5 11.77 -6.39 4.52
N LEU A 6 11.22 -5.19 4.53
CA LEU A 6 10.98 -4.46 5.75
C LEU A 6 9.63 -4.85 6.35
N ARG A 7 9.62 -5.16 7.65
CA ARG A 7 8.36 -5.27 8.37
C ARG A 7 7.97 -3.90 8.89
N GLU A 8 6.88 -3.38 8.38
CA GLU A 8 6.35 -2.11 8.83
C GLU A 8 5.36 -2.32 9.96
N ILE A 9 5.48 -1.51 11.02
CA ILE A 9 4.52 -1.51 12.10
C ILE A 9 3.55 -0.35 11.84
N THR A 10 2.32 -0.70 11.51
CA THR A 10 1.29 0.31 11.24
C THR A 10 0.96 1.06 12.54
N PRO A 11 1.00 2.40 12.53
CA PRO A 11 0.74 3.19 13.74
C PRO A 11 -0.74 3.29 14.07
N LEU A 12 -1.40 2.13 14.20
CA LEU A 12 -2.81 2.05 14.57
C LEU A 12 -2.91 1.67 16.03
N MET A 13 -3.68 2.46 16.76
CA MET A 13 -4.05 2.16 18.15
C MET A 13 -5.31 1.31 18.14
N GLN A 14 -5.58 0.64 19.25
CA GLN A 14 -6.74 -0.24 19.38
C GLN A 14 -8.06 0.47 19.11
N SER A 15 -8.14 1.76 19.38
CA SER A 15 -9.33 2.58 19.15
C SER A 15 -9.47 3.07 17.72
N ASP A 16 -8.43 2.94 16.90
CA ASP A 16 -8.43 3.47 15.56
C ASP A 16 -9.12 2.52 14.60
N CYS A 17 -9.94 3.07 13.70
CA CYS A 17 -10.55 2.31 12.62
C CYS A 17 -9.59 2.18 11.44
N PHE A 18 -8.89 3.26 11.13
CA PHE A 18 -7.96 3.29 10.01
C PHE A 18 -6.96 4.43 10.18
N THR A 19 -5.89 4.35 9.40
CA THR A 19 -4.91 5.43 9.25
C THR A 19 -4.83 5.81 7.79
N LEU A 20 -4.82 7.10 7.49
CA LEU A 20 -4.75 7.60 6.13
C LEU A 20 -3.46 8.41 5.96
N PHE A 21 -2.72 8.10 4.91
CA PHE A 21 -1.54 8.85 4.49
C PHE A 21 -1.78 9.43 3.11
N TYR A 22 -1.44 10.69 2.93
CA TYR A 22 -1.42 11.34 1.63
C TYR A 22 0.00 11.84 1.35
N ARG A 23 0.52 11.47 0.19
CA ARG A 23 1.87 11.85 -0.19
C ARG A 23 1.93 12.29 -1.64
N ILE A 24 2.83 13.24 -1.90
CA ILE A 24 3.24 13.58 -3.27
C ILE A 24 4.73 13.31 -3.32
N LYS A 25 5.14 12.52 -4.30
CA LYS A 25 6.54 12.11 -4.41
C LYS A 25 7.01 12.13 -5.87
N ASP A 26 8.32 12.21 -6.05
CA ASP A 26 8.92 12.24 -7.38
C ASP A 26 9.43 10.86 -7.82
N ARG A 27 9.34 9.88 -6.95
CA ARG A 27 9.76 8.50 -7.25
C ARG A 27 9.27 7.58 -6.14
N PHE A 28 9.31 6.28 -6.40
CA PHE A 28 9.08 5.27 -5.36
C PHE A 28 10.42 4.88 -4.76
N ASP A 29 10.59 5.18 -3.48
CA ASP A 29 11.83 4.92 -2.76
C ASP A 29 11.62 4.10 -1.47
N PHE A 30 10.41 3.67 -1.22
CA PHE A 30 10.10 2.85 -0.05
C PHE A 30 10.37 1.38 -0.40
N PRO A 31 11.11 0.65 0.45
CA PRO A 31 11.46 -0.73 0.16
C PRO A 31 10.27 -1.67 0.18
N LEU A 32 10.45 -2.84 -0.42
CA LEU A 32 9.49 -3.92 -0.32
C LEU A 32 9.26 -4.23 1.17
N HIS A 33 8.00 -4.30 1.58
CA HIS A 33 7.64 -4.41 3.00
C HIS A 33 6.38 -5.23 3.21
N HIS A 34 6.11 -5.56 4.46
CA HIS A 34 4.86 -6.20 4.86
C HIS A 34 4.41 -5.68 6.22
N HIS A 35 3.13 -5.82 6.52
CA HIS A 35 2.54 -5.43 7.80
C HIS A 35 1.25 -6.21 8.05
N GLU A 36 0.79 -6.23 9.29
CA GLU A 36 -0.42 -6.95 9.65
C GLU A 36 -1.69 -6.27 9.16
N ALA A 37 -1.68 -4.95 9.04
CA ALA A 37 -2.84 -4.21 8.59
C ALA A 37 -3.17 -4.51 7.13
N PHE A 38 -4.45 -4.46 6.80
CA PHE A 38 -4.88 -4.35 5.41
C PHE A 38 -4.48 -2.98 4.88
N GLU A 39 -4.26 -2.92 3.58
CA GLU A 39 -3.93 -1.65 2.93
C GLU A 39 -4.75 -1.49 1.67
N LEU A 40 -5.32 -0.29 1.50
CA LEU A 40 -5.89 0.16 0.24
C LEU A 40 -5.03 1.30 -0.25
N ASN A 41 -4.48 1.15 -1.44
CA ASN A 41 -3.54 2.11 -1.99
C ASN A 41 -4.08 2.68 -3.29
N PHE A 42 -4.18 3.99 -3.35
CA PHE A 42 -4.65 4.72 -4.52
C PHE A 42 -3.51 5.61 -5.02
N ILE A 43 -3.08 5.37 -6.25
CA ILE A 43 -1.94 6.06 -6.83
C ILE A 43 -2.36 6.71 -8.13
N GLN A 44 -1.93 7.95 -8.32
CA GLN A 44 -2.24 8.75 -9.48
C GLN A 44 -0.95 9.27 -10.11
N ASN A 45 -0.93 9.27 -11.43
CA ASN A 45 0.16 9.84 -12.20
C ASN A 45 1.48 9.06 -12.07
N ALA A 46 1.38 7.73 -12.00
CA ALA A 46 2.55 6.86 -11.86
C ALA A 46 2.66 5.83 -12.97
N GLY A 47 2.06 6.09 -14.13
CA GLY A 47 2.13 5.17 -15.26
C GLY A 47 3.55 4.76 -15.59
N GLY A 48 3.77 3.46 -15.81
CA GLY A 48 5.09 2.89 -16.06
C GLY A 48 5.82 2.42 -14.83
N ALA A 49 5.32 2.69 -13.63
CA ALA A 49 5.86 2.10 -12.41
C ALA A 49 5.51 0.61 -12.37
N LYS A 50 6.21 -0.11 -11.52
CA LYS A 50 5.99 -1.55 -11.33
C LYS A 50 5.48 -1.81 -9.92
N ARG A 51 4.43 -2.60 -9.81
CA ARG A 51 3.86 -3.02 -8.54
C ARG A 51 4.20 -4.48 -8.28
N MET A 52 4.59 -4.80 -7.05
CA MET A 52 4.72 -6.16 -6.57
C MET A 52 3.83 -6.38 -5.36
N ILE A 53 2.95 -7.37 -5.42
CA ILE A 53 2.15 -7.82 -4.28
C ILE A 53 2.25 -9.33 -4.22
N GLY A 54 2.83 -9.85 -3.12
CA GLY A 54 3.18 -11.26 -3.05
C GLY A 54 4.12 -11.63 -4.17
N ASP A 55 3.73 -12.60 -4.98
CA ASP A 55 4.51 -13.04 -6.15
C ASP A 55 4.02 -12.42 -7.46
N HIS A 56 3.05 -11.53 -7.38
CA HIS A 56 2.45 -10.90 -8.55
C HIS A 56 3.14 -9.58 -8.85
N ILE A 57 3.66 -9.45 -10.08
CA ILE A 57 4.37 -8.26 -10.53
C ILE A 57 3.71 -7.74 -11.79
N GLU A 58 3.35 -6.45 -11.79
CA GLU A 58 2.76 -5.79 -12.95
C GLU A 58 3.27 -4.37 -13.11
N GLU A 59 3.32 -3.92 -14.35
CA GLU A 59 3.47 -2.51 -14.66
C GLU A 59 2.10 -1.84 -14.50
N ILE A 60 2.05 -0.67 -13.89
CA ILE A 60 0.80 0.00 -13.59
C ILE A 60 0.51 1.15 -14.55
N ASP A 61 -0.75 1.51 -14.64
CA ASP A 61 -1.23 2.67 -15.38
C ASP A 61 -1.17 3.93 -14.53
N ASP A 62 -1.57 5.07 -15.11
CA ASP A 62 -1.58 6.34 -14.39
C ASP A 62 -2.49 6.34 -13.18
N LEU A 63 -3.55 5.55 -13.21
CA LEU A 63 -4.49 5.42 -12.12
C LEU A 63 -4.42 3.97 -11.61
N GLU A 64 -4.06 3.82 -10.35
CA GLU A 64 -3.88 2.53 -9.73
C GLU A 64 -4.68 2.45 -8.43
N LEU A 65 -5.40 1.35 -8.26
CA LEU A 65 -6.06 1.02 -6.99
C LEU A 65 -5.65 -0.39 -6.63
N ALA A 66 -4.98 -0.56 -5.50
CA ALA A 66 -4.49 -1.85 -5.05
C ALA A 66 -4.96 -2.13 -3.62
N PHE A 67 -5.43 -3.34 -3.41
CA PHE A 67 -5.80 -3.85 -2.09
C PHE A 67 -4.77 -4.90 -1.67
N VAL A 68 -4.18 -4.71 -0.49
CA VAL A 68 -3.13 -5.60 0.03
C VAL A 68 -3.62 -6.23 1.32
N GLY A 69 -3.68 -7.55 1.33
CA GLY A 69 -4.04 -8.32 2.51
C GLY A 69 -2.94 -8.31 3.58
N PRO A 70 -3.26 -8.83 4.78
CA PRO A 70 -2.30 -8.85 5.89
C PRO A 70 -1.05 -9.65 5.56
N ASN A 71 0.09 -9.11 5.94
CA ASN A 71 1.40 -9.75 5.84
C ASN A 71 1.84 -10.16 4.43
N LEU A 72 1.17 -9.69 3.39
CA LEU A 72 1.67 -9.83 2.03
C LEU A 72 2.78 -8.80 1.80
N ARG A 73 3.92 -9.27 1.34
CA ARG A 73 4.98 -8.35 0.93
C ARG A 73 4.53 -7.57 -0.29
N HIS A 74 4.80 -6.29 -0.29
CA HIS A 74 4.37 -5.42 -1.37
C HIS A 74 5.27 -4.21 -1.51
N GLY A 75 5.24 -3.60 -2.67
CA GLY A 75 5.99 -2.39 -2.94
C GLY A 75 5.77 -1.93 -4.37
N TRP A 76 6.16 -0.69 -4.60
CA TRP A 76 6.14 -0.08 -5.92
C TRP A 76 7.56 0.37 -6.27
N PHE A 77 7.89 0.26 -7.54
CA PHE A 77 9.21 0.62 -8.05
C PHE A 77 9.05 1.59 -9.20
N THR A 78 9.92 2.57 -9.27
CA THR A 78 9.85 3.63 -10.29
C THR A 78 9.89 3.06 -11.71
N HIS A 79 10.79 2.11 -11.97
CA HIS A 79 10.86 1.37 -13.23
C HIS A 79 10.84 2.33 -14.45
N LYS A 80 9.76 2.35 -15.24
CA LYS A 80 9.61 3.22 -16.41
C LYS A 80 8.85 4.52 -16.11
N CYS A 81 8.44 4.72 -14.88
CA CYS A 81 7.71 5.93 -14.51
C CYS A 81 8.63 7.13 -14.54
N ARG A 82 8.22 8.18 -15.26
CA ARG A 82 8.98 9.43 -15.39
C ARG A 82 8.32 10.60 -14.69
N SER A 83 7.18 10.38 -14.06
CA SER A 83 6.47 11.41 -13.34
C SER A 83 7.30 11.95 -12.18
N LYS A 84 7.23 13.26 -11.97
CA LYS A 84 7.83 13.92 -10.80
C LYS A 84 6.78 14.34 -9.79
N GLU A 85 5.54 13.97 -10.01
CA GLU A 85 4.43 14.34 -9.14
C GLU A 85 3.47 13.17 -9.00
N ILE A 86 3.95 12.10 -8.37
CA ILE A 86 3.15 10.92 -8.06
C ILE A 86 2.31 11.23 -6.84
N LYS A 87 1.00 11.09 -6.96
CA LYS A 87 0.07 11.30 -5.85
C LYS A 87 -0.36 9.95 -5.29
N GLU A 88 -0.23 9.78 -3.98
CA GLU A 88 -0.53 8.52 -3.32
C GLU A 88 -1.39 8.73 -2.09
N ILE A 89 -2.47 7.97 -2.00
CA ILE A 89 -3.29 7.87 -0.80
C ILE A 89 -3.21 6.44 -0.32
N THR A 90 -2.76 6.24 0.91
CA THR A 90 -2.67 4.92 1.52
C THR A 90 -3.58 4.88 2.73
N ILE A 91 -4.47 3.90 2.77
CA ILE A 91 -5.35 3.67 3.91
C ILE A 91 -4.97 2.32 4.51
N GLN A 92 -4.62 2.33 5.79
CA GLN A 92 -4.31 1.10 6.52
C GLN A 92 -5.36 0.90 7.61
N PHE A 93 -5.81 -0.32 7.77
CA PHE A 93 -6.82 -0.64 8.76
C PHE A 93 -6.61 -2.04 9.33
N HIS A 94 -7.04 -2.22 10.58
CA HIS A 94 -6.90 -3.51 11.26
C HIS A 94 -7.83 -4.55 10.68
N ARG A 95 -7.37 -5.79 10.71
CA ARG A 95 -8.22 -6.93 10.41
C ARG A 95 -9.48 -6.96 11.28
N ASP A 96 -9.40 -6.41 12.48
CA ASP A 96 -10.53 -6.34 13.41
C ASP A 96 -11.66 -5.45 12.91
N LEU A 97 -11.41 -4.63 11.90
CA LEU A 97 -12.46 -3.86 11.24
C LEU A 97 -13.51 -4.79 10.63
N PHE A 98 -13.11 -6.00 10.27
CA PHE A 98 -13.98 -7.03 9.71
C PHE A 98 -14.34 -8.10 10.72
N ASP A 99 -14.19 -7.84 12.02
CA ASP A 99 -14.56 -8.81 13.04
C ASP A 99 -16.07 -8.97 13.10
N GLU A 100 -16.51 -9.98 13.83
CA GLU A 100 -17.91 -10.32 13.93
C GLU A 100 -18.76 -9.16 14.48
N LYS A 101 -18.23 -8.43 15.44
CA LYS A 101 -18.91 -7.26 16.02
C LYS A 101 -19.20 -6.21 14.97
N PHE A 102 -18.22 -5.93 14.11
CA PHE A 102 -18.34 -4.90 13.09
C PHE A 102 -19.27 -5.36 11.97
N LEU A 103 -19.08 -6.59 11.49
CA LEU A 103 -19.83 -7.13 10.37
C LEU A 103 -21.31 -7.32 10.67
N HIS A 104 -21.66 -7.57 11.92
CA HIS A 104 -23.04 -7.77 12.33
C HIS A 104 -23.69 -6.53 12.94
N ARG A 105 -23.03 -5.39 12.81
CA ARG A 105 -23.59 -4.13 13.25
C ARG A 105 -24.58 -3.61 12.23
N ASN A 106 -25.79 -3.38 12.64
CA ASN A 106 -26.84 -2.80 11.81
C ASN A 106 -27.04 -1.32 12.12
#